data_cade2c7f6714bdb2d171dc67e0ef0ed8
#
_entry.id   cade2c7f6714bdb2d171dc67e0ef0ed8
#
_cell.length_a   1.000
_cell.length_b   1.000
_cell.length_c   1.000
_cell.angle_alpha   90.00
_cell.angle_beta   90.00
_cell.angle_gamma   90.00
#
_symmetry.space_group_name_H-M   'P 1'
#
loop_
_entity.id
_entity.type
_entity.pdbx_description
1 polymer ?
#
loop_
_entity_poly.entity_id
_entity_poly.type
_entity_poly.pdbx_seq_one_letter_code
_entity_poly.pdbx_strand_id
1 'polypeptide(L)'
;MKRLLLSVHDVAPCFESEVDRLADLLSGLAGGPRLAMLVVPDHWSRAPVGAAPAFQARLRGWADAGVEMFVHGWTHKDSAVDRLGLSGTAALKAKHMTAGEGEFLSLSRTEAARRMRDGKALVEDITGRPAAGFIAPAWLYSDGAREALVDCGFALAEDHMRVWQPGAEDRPLARGPVITWASRSTARTASSLAFAALARQALHGLQTVRIAVHPGDVTKASLLRSIERTVTAFATRRVVSRYADLNPI
;
A
#
# COMPACT_ATOMS: atom_id res chain seq x y z
N MET A 1 5.01 22.50 6.10
CA MET A 1 5.57 22.11 4.78
C MET A 1 4.62 21.06 4.19
N LYS A 2 4.17 21.20 2.92
CA LYS A 2 3.30 20.23 2.27
C LYS A 2 4.11 19.03 1.77
N ARG A 3 3.57 17.81 1.93
CA ARG A 3 4.24 16.55 1.63
C ARG A 3 3.55 15.77 0.53
N LEU A 4 4.33 14.99 -0.22
CA LEU A 4 3.85 13.99 -1.18
C LEU A 4 4.43 12.64 -0.77
N LEU A 5 3.56 11.65 -0.54
CA LEU A 5 3.93 10.27 -0.28
C LEU A 5 3.63 9.42 -1.51
N LEU A 6 4.58 8.58 -1.88
CA LEU A 6 4.50 7.68 -3.02
C LEU A 6 4.62 6.24 -2.55
N SER A 7 3.80 5.34 -3.07
CA SER A 7 3.89 3.92 -2.75
C SER A 7 3.63 3.02 -3.94
N VAL A 8 4.36 1.90 -4.01
CA VAL A 8 4.13 0.78 -4.91
C VAL A 8 3.51 -0.34 -4.10
N HIS A 9 2.30 -0.74 -4.47
CA HIS A 9 1.54 -1.82 -3.83
C HIS A 9 1.82 -3.17 -4.51
N ASP A 10 1.35 -4.25 -3.90
CA ASP A 10 1.40 -5.61 -4.43
C ASP A 10 2.82 -6.08 -4.81
N VAL A 11 3.82 -5.64 -4.03
CA VAL A 11 5.23 -5.98 -4.28
C VAL A 11 5.44 -7.46 -3.97
N ALA A 12 5.57 -8.28 -5.03
CA ALA A 12 5.69 -9.72 -4.98
C ALA A 12 6.50 -10.26 -6.16
N PRO A 13 7.11 -11.47 -6.05
CA PRO A 13 7.96 -12.04 -7.11
C PRO A 13 7.26 -12.18 -8.47
N CYS A 14 5.94 -12.43 -8.47
CA CYS A 14 5.16 -12.57 -9.71
C CYS A 14 4.97 -11.24 -10.48
N PHE A 15 5.35 -10.12 -9.91
CA PHE A 15 5.24 -8.77 -10.51
C PHE A 15 6.60 -8.06 -10.58
N GLU A 16 7.71 -8.80 -10.57
CA GLU A 16 9.06 -8.24 -10.48
C GLU A 16 9.30 -7.13 -11.53
N SER A 17 9.01 -7.40 -12.80
CA SER A 17 9.24 -6.44 -13.89
C SER A 17 8.34 -5.20 -13.80
N GLU A 18 7.09 -5.36 -13.38
CA GLU A 18 6.14 -4.28 -13.21
C GLU A 18 6.52 -3.39 -12.02
N VAL A 19 6.95 -4.01 -10.91
CA VAL A 19 7.43 -3.31 -9.71
C VAL A 19 8.68 -2.50 -10.04
N ASP A 20 9.65 -3.08 -10.76
CA ASP A 20 10.84 -2.34 -11.20
C ASP A 20 10.47 -1.11 -12.00
N ARG A 21 9.63 -1.29 -13.01
CA ARG A 21 9.21 -0.20 -13.88
C ARG A 21 8.52 0.94 -13.10
N LEU A 22 7.70 0.60 -12.10
CA LEU A 22 7.03 1.58 -11.25
C LEU A 22 8.02 2.26 -10.29
N ALA A 23 8.95 1.50 -9.71
CA ALA A 23 9.99 2.02 -8.84
C ALA A 23 10.89 3.02 -9.58
N ASP A 24 11.32 2.68 -10.79
CA ASP A 24 12.13 3.55 -11.64
C ASP A 24 11.37 4.82 -12.03
N LEU A 25 10.11 4.67 -12.46
CA LEU A 25 9.24 5.80 -12.80
C LEU A 25 9.07 6.75 -11.62
N LEU A 26 8.67 6.23 -10.47
CA LEU A 26 8.43 7.07 -9.29
C LEU A 26 9.72 7.70 -8.77
N SER A 27 10.83 6.96 -8.75
CA SER A 27 12.15 7.49 -8.31
C SER A 27 12.63 8.58 -9.25
N GLY A 28 12.47 8.42 -10.56
CA GLY A 28 12.81 9.45 -11.54
C GLY A 28 12.00 10.74 -11.34
N LEU A 29 10.69 10.62 -11.13
CA LEU A 29 9.79 11.77 -10.88
C LEU A 29 10.00 12.41 -9.50
N ALA A 30 10.43 11.63 -8.51
CA ALA A 30 10.67 12.09 -7.13
C ALA A 30 12.07 12.68 -6.91
N GLY A 31 12.99 12.50 -7.86
CA GLY A 31 14.38 12.88 -7.70
C GLY A 31 15.14 11.96 -6.72
N GLY A 32 14.74 10.69 -6.61
CA GLY A 32 15.37 9.67 -5.78
C GLY A 32 14.38 8.65 -5.21
N PRO A 33 14.86 7.59 -4.53
CA PRO A 33 14.05 6.46 -4.06
C PRO A 33 13.25 6.77 -2.77
N ARG A 34 12.64 7.94 -2.69
CA ARG A 34 11.78 8.35 -1.56
C ARG A 34 10.36 7.86 -1.79
N LEU A 35 10.18 6.57 -1.65
CA LEU A 35 8.89 5.90 -1.81
C LEU A 35 8.77 4.73 -0.83
N ALA A 36 7.58 4.19 -0.70
CA ALA A 36 7.30 2.97 0.05
C ALA A 36 6.98 1.81 -0.89
N MET A 37 7.38 0.61 -0.52
CA MET A 37 7.01 -0.65 -1.16
C MET A 37 6.20 -1.50 -0.20
N LEU A 38 5.04 -1.96 -0.65
CA LEU A 38 4.10 -2.74 0.12
C LEU A 38 4.26 -4.21 -0.26
N VAL A 39 5.01 -4.95 0.56
CA VAL A 39 5.41 -6.33 0.28
C VAL A 39 4.30 -7.29 0.68
N VAL A 40 3.90 -8.15 -0.26
CA VAL A 40 2.98 -9.27 -0.04
C VAL A 40 3.80 -10.55 0.12
N PRO A 41 3.84 -11.18 1.33
CA PRO A 41 4.66 -12.36 1.62
C PRO A 41 4.44 -13.56 0.69
N ASP A 42 3.19 -13.85 0.32
CA ASP A 42 2.86 -14.95 -0.60
C ASP A 42 1.63 -14.61 -1.45
N HIS A 43 1.83 -13.78 -2.47
CA HIS A 43 0.73 -13.26 -3.30
C HIS A 43 -0.12 -14.38 -3.90
N TRP A 44 -1.41 -14.41 -3.48
CA TRP A 44 -2.41 -15.41 -3.87
C TRP A 44 -2.01 -16.87 -3.59
N SER A 45 -1.14 -17.09 -2.59
CA SER A 45 -0.56 -18.41 -2.26
C SER A 45 0.13 -19.08 -3.47
N ARG A 46 0.79 -18.28 -4.32
CA ARG A 46 1.44 -18.74 -5.55
C ARG A 46 2.82 -18.15 -5.79
N ALA A 47 3.20 -17.12 -5.03
CA ALA A 47 4.44 -16.40 -5.26
C ALA A 47 5.12 -16.05 -3.92
N PRO A 48 5.54 -17.06 -3.13
CA PRO A 48 6.14 -16.83 -1.82
C PRO A 48 7.50 -16.13 -1.95
N VAL A 49 7.62 -14.96 -1.33
CA VAL A 49 8.87 -14.19 -1.27
C VAL A 49 9.98 -15.02 -0.62
N GLY A 50 9.63 -15.86 0.39
CA GLY A 50 10.59 -16.73 1.08
C GLY A 50 11.28 -17.75 0.15
N ALA A 51 10.66 -18.11 -0.98
CA ALA A 51 11.21 -19.05 -1.96
C ALA A 51 11.87 -18.35 -3.18
N ALA A 52 12.03 -17.02 -3.17
CA ALA A 52 12.52 -16.23 -4.29
C ALA A 52 13.81 -15.44 -3.93
N PRO A 53 14.99 -16.09 -3.85
CA PRO A 53 16.23 -15.45 -3.37
C PRO A 53 16.65 -14.22 -4.18
N ALA A 54 16.45 -14.24 -5.50
CA ALA A 54 16.75 -13.10 -6.37
C ALA A 54 15.87 -11.89 -6.02
N PHE A 55 14.56 -12.11 -5.80
CA PHE A 55 13.64 -11.06 -5.40
C PHE A 55 13.94 -10.54 -3.99
N GLN A 56 14.33 -11.41 -3.05
CA GLN A 56 14.79 -10.98 -1.73
C GLN A 56 16.03 -10.07 -1.82
N ALA A 57 16.98 -10.38 -2.70
CA ALA A 57 18.16 -9.52 -2.93
C ALA A 57 17.74 -8.13 -3.46
N ARG A 58 16.69 -8.07 -4.30
CA ARG A 58 16.13 -6.80 -4.78
C ARG A 58 15.47 -6.00 -3.65
N LEU A 59 14.67 -6.66 -2.80
CA LEU A 59 14.07 -5.99 -1.63
C LEU A 59 15.15 -5.38 -0.72
N ARG A 60 16.24 -6.11 -0.47
CA ARG A 60 17.40 -5.57 0.26
C ARG A 60 18.00 -4.35 -0.43
N GLY A 61 18.25 -4.44 -1.74
CA GLY A 61 18.79 -3.33 -2.52
C GLY A 61 17.94 -2.07 -2.46
N TRP A 62 16.62 -2.19 -2.57
CA TRP A 62 15.71 -1.06 -2.41
C TRP A 62 15.71 -0.51 -0.98
N ALA A 63 15.68 -1.38 0.03
CA ALA A 63 15.75 -0.95 1.43
C ALA A 63 17.08 -0.22 1.74
N ASP A 64 18.20 -0.69 1.18
CA ASP A 64 19.52 -0.06 1.32
C ASP A 64 19.58 1.30 0.60
N ALA A 65 18.87 1.46 -0.52
CA ALA A 65 18.69 2.73 -1.19
C ALA A 65 17.76 3.71 -0.45
N GLY A 66 17.09 3.29 0.63
CA GLY A 66 16.25 4.12 1.48
C GLY A 66 14.74 4.04 1.18
N VAL A 67 14.31 3.06 0.38
CA VAL A 67 12.88 2.76 0.19
C VAL A 67 12.32 2.16 1.48
N GLU A 68 11.15 2.64 1.91
CA GLU A 68 10.47 2.11 3.10
C GLU A 68 9.72 0.82 2.76
N MET A 69 9.90 -0.23 3.57
CA MET A 69 9.21 -1.50 3.39
C MET A 69 8.04 -1.63 4.35
N PHE A 70 6.84 -1.77 3.80
CA PHE A 70 5.61 -2.07 4.52
C PHE A 70 5.20 -3.52 4.30
N VAL A 71 4.51 -4.09 5.28
CA VAL A 71 3.81 -5.37 5.13
C VAL A 71 2.43 -5.13 4.53
N HIS A 72 2.04 -5.92 3.52
CA HIS A 72 0.78 -5.75 2.77
C HIS A 72 -0.07 -7.03 2.78
N GLY A 73 -0.62 -7.35 3.94
CA GLY A 73 -1.30 -8.63 4.16
C GLY A 73 -0.34 -9.81 4.22
N TRP A 74 -0.85 -11.02 3.99
CA TRP A 74 -0.06 -12.23 3.83
C TRP A 74 -0.19 -12.78 2.41
N THR A 75 -1.44 -13.01 1.96
CA THR A 75 -1.73 -13.56 0.62
C THR A 75 -2.34 -12.54 -0.35
N HIS A 76 -2.76 -11.39 0.13
CA HIS A 76 -3.54 -10.41 -0.63
C HIS A 76 -4.87 -10.97 -1.18
N LYS A 77 -5.37 -12.05 -0.59
CA LYS A 77 -6.58 -12.75 -1.03
C LYS A 77 -7.49 -13.03 0.16
N ASP A 78 -8.76 -12.70 0.04
CA ASP A 78 -9.75 -13.16 1.00
C ASP A 78 -10.11 -14.63 0.73
N SER A 79 -10.31 -15.43 1.78
CA SER A 79 -10.80 -16.79 1.66
C SER A 79 -12.32 -16.83 1.81
N ALA A 80 -12.94 -17.91 1.27
CA ALA A 80 -14.37 -18.14 1.47
C ALA A 80 -14.71 -18.33 2.96
N VAL A 81 -13.78 -18.91 3.74
CA VAL A 81 -13.91 -19.12 5.18
C VAL A 81 -13.90 -17.78 5.92
N ASP A 82 -13.00 -16.86 5.53
CA ASP A 82 -12.91 -15.54 6.14
C ASP A 82 -14.19 -14.70 5.90
N ARG A 83 -14.98 -15.02 4.85
CA ARG A 83 -16.24 -14.33 4.52
C ARG A 83 -17.46 -14.84 5.30
N LEU A 84 -17.41 -16.02 5.89
CA LEU A 84 -18.57 -16.65 6.56
C LEU A 84 -19.12 -15.83 7.74
N GLY A 85 -18.33 -14.94 8.33
CA GLY A 85 -18.75 -14.06 9.42
C GLY A 85 -19.20 -12.66 8.99
N LEU A 86 -19.16 -12.34 7.69
CA LEU A 86 -19.50 -10.98 7.22
C LEU A 86 -21.00 -10.77 7.11
N SER A 87 -21.51 -9.66 7.67
CA SER A 87 -22.90 -9.22 7.55
C SER A 87 -22.99 -7.74 7.17
N GLY A 88 -24.15 -7.31 6.66
CA GLY A 88 -24.44 -5.91 6.39
C GLY A 88 -23.46 -5.22 5.43
N THR A 89 -22.96 -4.07 5.82
CA THR A 89 -22.06 -3.23 5.00
C THR A 89 -20.71 -3.87 4.69
N ALA A 90 -20.21 -4.75 5.58
CA ALA A 90 -18.95 -5.47 5.37
C ALA A 90 -19.08 -6.50 4.24
N ALA A 91 -20.19 -7.25 4.20
CA ALA A 91 -20.47 -8.19 3.11
C ALA A 91 -20.61 -7.49 1.75
N LEU A 92 -21.23 -6.28 1.73
CA LEU A 92 -21.37 -5.47 0.52
C LEU A 92 -20.02 -4.94 0.03
N LYS A 93 -19.16 -4.47 0.93
CA LYS A 93 -17.79 -4.03 0.63
C LYS A 93 -16.96 -5.20 0.07
N ALA A 94 -17.00 -6.37 0.70
CA ALA A 94 -16.31 -7.56 0.22
C ALA A 94 -16.74 -7.94 -1.20
N LYS A 95 -18.04 -7.88 -1.51
CA LYS A 95 -18.59 -8.28 -2.81
C LYS A 95 -18.26 -7.30 -3.94
N HIS A 96 -18.27 -5.99 -3.68
CA HIS A 96 -18.23 -4.97 -4.72
C HIS A 96 -16.93 -4.18 -4.79
N MET A 97 -16.18 -4.07 -3.69
CA MET A 97 -14.98 -3.23 -3.63
C MET A 97 -13.66 -4.01 -3.74
N THR A 98 -13.60 -5.25 -3.22
CA THR A 98 -12.31 -5.94 -3.07
C THR A 98 -11.90 -6.80 -4.24
N ALA A 99 -12.83 -7.23 -5.10
CA ALA A 99 -12.57 -8.24 -6.15
C ALA A 99 -11.82 -9.49 -5.61
N GLY A 100 -12.03 -9.84 -4.33
CA GLY A 100 -11.37 -10.94 -3.64
C GLY A 100 -10.06 -10.56 -2.91
N GLU A 101 -9.79 -9.27 -2.72
CA GLU A 101 -8.56 -8.77 -2.07
C GLU A 101 -8.76 -8.25 -0.65
N GLY A 102 -9.93 -8.45 -0.07
CA GLY A 102 -10.24 -7.99 1.29
C GLY A 102 -9.71 -8.91 2.39
N GLU A 103 -8.47 -9.39 2.31
CA GLU A 103 -7.91 -10.38 3.23
C GLU A 103 -8.14 -10.03 4.71
N PHE A 104 -7.97 -8.77 5.11
CA PHE A 104 -8.06 -8.33 6.50
C PHE A 104 -9.43 -7.77 6.89
N LEU A 105 -10.43 -7.84 6.01
CA LEU A 105 -11.77 -7.29 6.27
C LEU A 105 -12.56 -8.10 7.31
N SER A 106 -12.25 -9.38 7.47
CA SER A 106 -13.03 -10.33 8.30
C SER A 106 -12.20 -11.14 9.29
N LEU A 107 -10.89 -10.91 9.36
CA LEU A 107 -10.03 -11.66 10.26
C LEU A 107 -10.31 -11.34 11.73
N SER A 108 -10.26 -12.37 12.57
CA SER A 108 -10.18 -12.21 14.02
C SER A 108 -8.86 -11.53 14.41
N ARG A 109 -8.82 -10.93 15.61
CA ARG A 109 -7.59 -10.34 16.16
C ARG A 109 -6.42 -11.32 16.16
N THR A 110 -6.65 -12.56 16.61
CA THR A 110 -5.61 -13.59 16.70
C THR A 110 -5.04 -13.94 15.33
N GLU A 111 -5.89 -14.17 14.32
CA GLU A 111 -5.43 -14.53 12.97
C GLU A 111 -4.80 -13.33 12.25
N ALA A 112 -5.35 -12.14 12.41
CA ALA A 112 -4.76 -10.92 11.89
C ALA A 112 -3.37 -10.69 12.49
N ALA A 113 -3.23 -10.82 13.82
CA ALA A 113 -1.95 -10.66 14.49
C ALA A 113 -0.93 -11.73 14.09
N ARG A 114 -1.34 -12.96 13.83
CA ARG A 114 -0.47 -14.02 13.32
C ARG A 114 0.09 -13.63 11.94
N ARG A 115 -0.79 -13.34 10.97
CA ARG A 115 -0.37 -12.94 9.60
C ARG A 115 0.50 -11.68 9.60
N MET A 116 0.18 -10.70 10.43
CA MET A 116 0.96 -9.47 10.58
C MET A 116 2.36 -9.73 11.13
N ARG A 117 2.48 -10.55 12.20
CA ARG A 117 3.80 -10.91 12.79
C ARG A 117 4.65 -11.71 11.83
N ASP A 118 4.06 -12.72 11.17
CA ASP A 118 4.78 -13.56 10.21
C ASP A 118 5.28 -12.70 9.02
N GLY A 119 4.44 -11.81 8.50
CA GLY A 119 4.81 -10.88 7.43
C GLY A 119 5.88 -9.87 7.86
N LYS A 120 5.77 -9.33 9.07
CA LYS A 120 6.75 -8.42 9.65
C LYS A 120 8.11 -9.09 9.79
N ALA A 121 8.15 -10.27 10.40
CA ALA A 121 9.38 -11.03 10.57
C ALA A 121 10.05 -11.33 9.21
N LEU A 122 9.27 -11.80 8.22
CA LEU A 122 9.80 -12.06 6.88
C LEU A 122 10.44 -10.82 6.24
N VAL A 123 9.75 -9.68 6.27
CA VAL A 123 10.27 -8.44 5.67
C VAL A 123 11.50 -7.95 6.41
N GLU A 124 11.52 -7.99 7.74
CA GLU A 124 12.64 -7.57 8.58
C GLU A 124 13.85 -8.49 8.41
N ASP A 125 13.66 -9.81 8.34
CA ASP A 125 14.72 -10.79 8.09
C ASP A 125 15.37 -10.60 6.71
N ILE A 126 14.56 -10.32 5.69
CA ILE A 126 15.05 -10.10 4.34
C ILE A 126 15.82 -8.79 4.23
N THR A 127 15.32 -7.72 4.81
CA THR A 127 15.87 -6.37 4.60
C THR A 127 16.91 -5.96 5.65
N GLY A 128 16.94 -6.66 6.78
CA GLY A 128 17.78 -6.28 7.94
C GLY A 128 17.34 -4.95 8.59
N ARG A 129 16.12 -4.49 8.31
CA ARG A 129 15.59 -3.20 8.77
C ARG A 129 14.16 -3.38 9.31
N PRO A 130 13.73 -2.57 10.31
CA PRO A 130 12.35 -2.59 10.77
C PRO A 130 11.36 -2.32 9.63
N ALA A 131 10.25 -3.06 9.59
CA ALA A 131 9.14 -2.75 8.71
C ALA A 131 8.54 -1.39 9.09
N ALA A 132 8.38 -0.50 8.10
CA ALA A 132 7.91 0.87 8.32
C ALA A 132 6.47 0.91 8.85
N GLY A 133 5.64 -0.08 8.49
CA GLY A 133 4.26 -0.16 8.92
C GLY A 133 3.50 -1.31 8.26
N PHE A 134 2.20 -1.26 8.39
CA PHE A 134 1.27 -2.21 7.78
C PHE A 134 0.16 -1.48 7.02
N ILE A 135 -0.11 -1.91 5.80
CA ILE A 135 -1.27 -1.45 5.03
C ILE A 135 -2.06 -2.68 4.59
N ALA A 136 -3.32 -2.77 4.99
CA ALA A 136 -4.16 -3.91 4.62
C ALA A 136 -4.47 -3.91 3.12
N PRO A 137 -4.53 -5.10 2.48
CA PRO A 137 -5.06 -5.24 1.14
C PRO A 137 -6.39 -4.52 0.96
N ALA A 138 -6.56 -3.85 -0.18
CA ALA A 138 -7.70 -2.97 -0.47
C ALA A 138 -7.98 -1.90 0.60
N TRP A 139 -7.03 -1.59 1.51
CA TRP A 139 -7.16 -0.66 2.65
C TRP A 139 -8.30 -1.00 3.62
N LEU A 140 -8.69 -2.27 3.70
CA LEU A 140 -9.83 -2.73 4.50
C LEU A 140 -9.37 -3.51 5.72
N TYR A 141 -9.88 -3.11 6.88
CA TYR A 141 -9.57 -3.69 8.17
C TYR A 141 -10.85 -4.13 8.89
N SER A 142 -10.84 -5.30 9.53
CA SER A 142 -11.77 -5.64 10.60
C SER A 142 -11.37 -4.91 11.89
N ASP A 143 -12.27 -4.89 12.87
CA ASP A 143 -11.92 -4.35 14.20
C ASP A 143 -10.78 -5.16 14.82
N GLY A 144 -10.82 -6.50 14.70
CA GLY A 144 -9.74 -7.36 15.15
C GLY A 144 -8.41 -7.09 14.46
N ALA A 145 -8.41 -6.75 13.16
CA ALA A 145 -7.20 -6.36 12.45
C ALA A 145 -6.64 -5.00 12.93
N ARG A 146 -7.51 -4.06 13.32
CA ARG A 146 -7.06 -2.78 13.91
C ARG A 146 -6.40 -2.99 15.27
N GLU A 147 -6.97 -3.84 16.13
CA GLU A 147 -6.37 -4.19 17.42
C GLU A 147 -5.03 -4.91 17.23
N ALA A 148 -4.94 -5.80 16.25
CA ALA A 148 -3.73 -6.53 15.91
C ALA A 148 -2.55 -5.63 15.49
N LEU A 149 -2.80 -4.46 14.89
CA LEU A 149 -1.74 -3.49 14.57
C LEU A 149 -0.97 -3.06 15.82
N VAL A 150 -1.69 -2.84 16.92
CA VAL A 150 -1.10 -2.45 18.22
C VAL A 150 -0.32 -3.63 18.81
N ASP A 151 -0.91 -4.83 18.79
CA ASP A 151 -0.27 -6.05 19.33
C ASP A 151 1.03 -6.42 18.60
N CYS A 152 1.13 -6.07 17.32
CA CYS A 152 2.30 -6.32 16.50
C CYS A 152 3.32 -5.15 16.51
N GLY A 153 3.00 -4.05 17.19
CA GLY A 153 3.89 -2.89 17.33
C GLY A 153 4.18 -2.19 16.00
N PHE A 154 3.18 -2.09 15.10
CA PHE A 154 3.37 -1.31 13.88
C PHE A 154 3.32 0.19 14.19
N ALA A 155 4.31 0.92 13.68
CA ALA A 155 4.40 2.37 13.89
C ALA A 155 3.44 3.16 12.99
N LEU A 156 3.09 2.61 11.83
CA LEU A 156 2.29 3.27 10.81
C LEU A 156 1.27 2.30 10.20
N ALA A 157 0.07 2.81 9.97
CA ALA A 157 -0.96 2.14 9.19
C ALA A 157 -1.68 3.15 8.28
N GLU A 158 -2.31 2.65 7.20
CA GLU A 158 -3.00 3.49 6.22
C GLU A 158 -4.31 2.86 5.78
N ASP A 159 -5.33 3.71 5.60
CA ASP A 159 -6.57 3.40 4.88
C ASP A 159 -6.80 4.40 3.73
N HIS A 160 -7.93 4.30 3.03
CA HIS A 160 -8.24 5.19 1.91
C HIS A 160 -8.20 6.67 2.26
N MET A 161 -8.46 7.06 3.53
CA MET A 161 -8.67 8.44 3.94
C MET A 161 -7.62 8.97 4.91
N ARG A 162 -6.76 8.11 5.49
CA ARG A 162 -5.79 8.55 6.50
C ARG A 162 -4.56 7.65 6.58
N VAL A 163 -3.48 8.24 7.08
CA VAL A 163 -2.34 7.54 7.69
C VAL A 163 -2.40 7.81 9.18
N TRP A 164 -2.18 6.78 10.00
CA TRP A 164 -2.20 6.94 11.46
C TRP A 164 -1.11 6.11 12.12
N GLN A 165 -0.78 6.48 13.34
CA GLN A 165 -0.02 5.66 14.27
C GLN A 165 -1.02 4.85 15.10
N PRO A 166 -0.98 3.50 15.02
CA PRO A 166 -1.81 2.63 15.85
C PRO A 166 -1.49 2.79 17.34
N GLY A 167 -2.53 2.77 18.19
CA GLY A 167 -2.39 2.90 19.63
C GLY A 167 -3.73 2.65 20.33
N ALA A 168 -3.80 2.83 21.66
CA ALA A 168 -5.06 2.78 22.40
C ALA A 168 -6.07 3.79 21.82
N GLU A 169 -5.58 4.95 21.41
CA GLU A 169 -6.26 5.89 20.53
C GLU A 169 -5.38 6.08 19.28
N ASP A 170 -5.98 5.84 18.10
CA ASP A 170 -5.29 6.05 16.83
C ASP A 170 -4.90 7.52 16.66
N ARG A 171 -3.62 7.82 16.51
CA ARG A 171 -3.14 9.17 16.25
C ARG A 171 -3.07 9.44 14.74
N PRO A 172 -3.95 10.28 14.17
CA PRO A 172 -3.90 10.61 12.75
C PRO A 172 -2.64 11.44 12.42
N LEU A 173 -1.91 11.00 11.39
CA LEU A 173 -0.70 11.66 10.90
C LEU A 173 -0.93 12.39 9.57
N ALA A 174 -1.81 11.85 8.73
CA ALA A 174 -2.26 12.50 7.49
C ALA A 174 -3.73 12.17 7.22
N ARG A 175 -4.44 13.11 6.60
CA ARG A 175 -5.85 12.98 6.21
C ARG A 175 -6.03 13.36 4.75
N GLY A 176 -6.98 12.73 4.08
CA GLY A 176 -7.36 12.95 2.69
C GLY A 176 -7.30 11.64 1.90
N PRO A 177 -7.98 11.58 0.74
CA PRO A 177 -8.05 10.36 -0.05
C PRO A 177 -6.68 10.01 -0.64
N VAL A 178 -6.41 8.71 -0.77
CA VAL A 178 -5.31 8.22 -1.59
C VAL A 178 -5.69 8.30 -3.07
N ILE A 179 -4.77 8.74 -3.93
CA ILE A 179 -4.94 8.72 -5.38
C ILE A 179 -4.37 7.39 -5.88
N THR A 180 -5.22 6.59 -6.51
CA THR A 180 -4.85 5.30 -7.06
C THR A 180 -5.57 5.03 -8.36
N TRP A 181 -5.11 4.04 -9.13
CA TRP A 181 -5.67 3.68 -10.42
C TRP A 181 -6.20 2.25 -10.41
N ALA A 182 -7.00 1.92 -11.42
CA ALA A 182 -7.57 0.60 -11.58
C ALA A 182 -7.44 0.15 -13.03
N SER A 183 -6.78 -1.00 -13.25
CA SER A 183 -6.49 -1.56 -14.57
C SER A 183 -7.46 -2.64 -15.03
N ARG A 184 -8.25 -3.25 -14.10
CA ARG A 184 -8.99 -4.51 -14.30
C ARG A 184 -10.18 -4.43 -15.26
N SER A 185 -10.80 -3.28 -15.42
CA SER A 185 -11.90 -3.09 -16.39
C SER A 185 -11.89 -1.68 -16.97
N THR A 186 -12.47 -1.53 -18.16
CA THR A 186 -12.55 -0.22 -18.84
C THR A 186 -13.27 0.82 -17.99
N ALA A 187 -14.40 0.46 -17.36
CA ALA A 187 -15.16 1.37 -16.51
C ALA A 187 -14.35 1.82 -15.28
N ARG A 188 -13.68 0.89 -14.58
CA ARG A 188 -12.82 1.22 -13.44
C ARG A 188 -11.61 2.05 -13.87
N THR A 189 -11.02 1.74 -15.01
CA THR A 189 -9.93 2.55 -15.59
C THR A 189 -10.40 3.98 -15.84
N ALA A 190 -11.53 4.16 -16.50
CA ALA A 190 -12.07 5.49 -16.80
C ALA A 190 -12.40 6.28 -15.52
N SER A 191 -13.05 5.65 -14.52
CA SER A 191 -13.36 6.31 -13.26
C SER A 191 -12.12 6.70 -12.47
N SER A 192 -11.07 5.86 -12.43
CA SER A 192 -9.82 6.20 -11.76
C SER A 192 -9.05 7.32 -12.47
N LEU A 193 -9.05 7.36 -13.80
CA LEU A 193 -8.50 8.47 -14.58
C LEU A 193 -9.23 9.79 -14.29
N ALA A 194 -10.56 9.76 -14.23
CA ALA A 194 -11.38 10.93 -13.91
C ALA A 194 -11.10 11.41 -12.46
N PHE A 195 -11.04 10.48 -11.50
CA PHE A 195 -10.69 10.81 -10.12
C PHE A 195 -9.29 11.43 -10.01
N ALA A 196 -8.26 10.87 -10.66
CA ALA A 196 -6.93 11.43 -10.67
C ALA A 196 -6.88 12.83 -11.30
N ALA A 197 -7.67 13.08 -12.35
CA ALA A 197 -7.78 14.39 -12.97
C ALA A 197 -8.40 15.44 -12.03
N LEU A 198 -9.48 15.07 -11.33
CA LEU A 198 -10.12 15.90 -10.32
C LEU A 198 -9.18 16.15 -9.13
N ALA A 199 -8.52 15.12 -8.64
CA ALA A 199 -7.59 15.18 -7.51
C ALA A 199 -6.45 16.19 -7.76
N ARG A 200 -5.91 16.23 -8.99
CA ARG A 200 -4.88 17.21 -9.38
C ARG A 200 -5.33 18.67 -9.21
N GLN A 201 -6.62 18.92 -9.21
CA GLN A 201 -7.16 20.27 -9.02
C GLN A 201 -7.60 20.49 -7.56
N ALA A 202 -8.29 19.52 -6.97
CA ALA A 202 -8.97 19.67 -5.69
C ALA A 202 -8.05 19.47 -4.47
N LEU A 203 -7.00 18.62 -4.57
CA LEU A 203 -6.24 18.21 -3.38
C LEU A 203 -5.01 19.08 -3.08
N HIS A 204 -4.82 20.21 -3.75
CA HIS A 204 -3.72 21.14 -3.46
C HIS A 204 -3.79 21.76 -2.05
N GLY A 205 -4.98 21.82 -1.45
CA GLY A 205 -5.20 22.31 -0.09
C GLY A 205 -4.67 21.39 1.01
N LEU A 206 -4.60 20.10 0.76
CA LEU A 206 -4.15 19.12 1.77
C LEU A 206 -2.70 19.33 2.19
N GLN A 207 -2.38 19.05 3.46
CA GLN A 207 -1.00 19.05 3.96
C GLN A 207 -0.20 17.88 3.35
N THR A 208 -0.80 16.71 3.25
CA THR A 208 -0.19 15.51 2.67
C THR A 208 -1.08 14.96 1.56
N VAL A 209 -0.49 14.71 0.39
CA VAL A 209 -1.11 13.97 -0.71
C VAL A 209 -0.44 12.62 -0.80
N ARG A 210 -1.21 11.57 -1.05
CA ARG A 210 -0.76 10.19 -1.16
C ARG A 210 -1.09 9.65 -2.55
N ILE A 211 -0.11 9.01 -3.18
CA ILE A 211 -0.25 8.37 -4.50
C ILE A 211 0.20 6.92 -4.37
N ALA A 212 -0.69 6.00 -4.70
CA ALA A 212 -0.46 4.57 -4.67
C ALA A 212 -0.59 3.98 -6.08
N VAL A 213 0.42 3.24 -6.52
CA VAL A 213 0.44 2.57 -7.83
C VAL A 213 0.53 1.06 -7.65
N HIS A 214 0.00 0.29 -8.61
CA HIS A 214 -0.05 -1.16 -8.58
C HIS A 214 0.56 -1.75 -9.84
N PRO A 215 1.10 -2.99 -9.81
CA PRO A 215 1.69 -3.65 -10.99
C PRO A 215 0.81 -3.62 -12.23
N GLY A 216 -0.50 -3.80 -12.06
CA GLY A 216 -1.45 -3.73 -13.17
C GLY A 216 -1.51 -2.39 -13.90
N ASP A 217 -1.01 -1.31 -13.32
CA ASP A 217 -1.08 0.04 -13.93
C ASP A 217 -0.13 0.17 -15.13
N VAL A 218 0.98 -0.61 -15.16
CA VAL A 218 1.91 -0.59 -16.28
C VAL A 218 1.35 -1.19 -17.57
N THR A 219 0.25 -1.94 -17.47
CA THR A 219 -0.39 -2.58 -18.63
C THR A 219 -1.11 -1.60 -19.56
N LYS A 220 -1.35 -0.37 -19.10
CA LYS A 220 -2.09 0.64 -19.84
C LYS A 220 -1.32 1.98 -19.93
N ALA A 221 -0.92 2.37 -21.13
CA ALA A 221 -0.23 3.62 -21.35
C ALA A 221 -1.01 4.86 -20.85
N SER A 222 -2.35 4.81 -20.85
CA SER A 222 -3.18 5.89 -20.30
C SER A 222 -3.02 6.04 -18.79
N LEU A 223 -2.86 4.94 -18.04
CA LEU A 223 -2.61 4.96 -16.61
C LEU A 223 -1.21 5.51 -16.32
N LEU A 224 -0.18 5.02 -16.99
CA LEU A 224 1.19 5.54 -16.84
C LEU A 224 1.26 7.05 -17.07
N ARG A 225 0.69 7.55 -18.17
CA ARG A 225 0.62 9.01 -18.41
C ARG A 225 -0.13 9.77 -17.33
N SER A 226 -1.19 9.17 -16.77
CA SER A 226 -1.95 9.80 -15.67
C SER A 226 -1.13 9.82 -14.37
N ILE A 227 -0.39 8.76 -14.07
CA ILE A 227 0.53 8.67 -12.93
C ILE A 227 1.60 9.76 -13.06
N GLU A 228 2.32 9.80 -14.19
CA GLU A 228 3.36 10.81 -14.47
C GLU A 228 2.85 12.25 -14.26
N ARG A 229 1.72 12.58 -14.88
CA ARG A 229 1.09 13.90 -14.75
C ARG A 229 0.71 14.21 -13.31
N THR A 230 0.22 13.21 -12.56
CA THR A 230 -0.26 13.42 -11.20
C THR A 230 0.91 13.59 -10.24
N VAL A 231 1.94 12.74 -10.33
CA VAL A 231 3.15 12.86 -9.51
C VAL A 231 3.82 14.19 -9.77
N THR A 232 4.04 14.56 -11.04
CA THR A 232 4.67 15.83 -11.43
C THR A 232 3.89 17.03 -10.90
N ALA A 233 2.55 17.05 -11.05
CA ALA A 233 1.71 18.15 -10.57
C ALA A 233 1.81 18.40 -9.06
N PHE A 234 2.02 17.35 -8.27
CA PHE A 234 2.16 17.48 -6.83
C PHE A 234 3.62 17.66 -6.39
N ALA A 235 4.59 17.02 -7.04
CA ALA A 235 6.02 17.12 -6.69
C ALA A 235 6.57 18.54 -6.89
N THR A 236 6.04 19.32 -7.84
CA THR A 236 6.46 20.72 -8.04
C THR A 236 6.12 21.66 -6.88
N ARG A 237 5.19 21.26 -5.99
CA ARG A 237 4.67 22.12 -4.90
C ARG A 237 4.77 21.47 -3.53
N ARG A 238 5.36 20.28 -3.43
CA ARG A 238 5.45 19.46 -2.22
C ARG A 238 6.82 18.81 -2.13
N VAL A 239 7.24 18.60 -0.91
CA VAL A 239 8.43 17.76 -0.68
C VAL A 239 8.00 16.30 -0.78
N VAL A 240 8.63 15.56 -1.68
CA VAL A 240 8.51 14.09 -1.68
C VAL A 240 9.15 13.58 -0.41
N SER A 241 8.35 12.92 0.41
CA SER A 241 8.68 12.54 1.78
C SER A 241 8.49 11.04 1.98
N ARG A 242 9.13 10.49 3.00
CA ARG A 242 8.87 9.15 3.49
C ARG A 242 7.70 9.16 4.46
N TYR A 243 7.07 8.00 4.69
CA TYR A 243 6.03 7.85 5.70
C TYR A 243 6.58 8.13 7.12
N ALA A 244 7.82 7.71 7.40
CA ALA A 244 8.50 8.01 8.66
C ALA A 244 8.58 9.52 8.96
N ASP A 245 8.66 10.37 7.92
CA ASP A 245 8.72 11.83 8.08
C ASP A 245 7.40 12.43 8.61
N LEU A 246 6.29 11.67 8.62
CA LEU A 246 5.02 12.09 9.22
C LEU A 246 5.04 12.09 10.74
N ASN A 247 5.91 11.29 11.33
CA ASN A 247 6.07 11.14 12.76
C ASN A 247 7.53 11.45 13.16
N PRO A 248 7.95 12.73 13.10
CA PRO A 248 9.29 13.06 13.58
C PRO A 248 9.38 12.73 15.08
N ILE A 249 10.38 11.91 15.40
CA ILE A 249 10.77 11.57 16.79
C ILE A 249 11.14 12.84 17.54
#